data_e1d87fc5e38894b56cc0b22aa6e4a2c3
#
_entry.id   e1d87fc5e38894b56cc0b22aa6e4a2c3
#
_cell.length_a   1.000
_cell.length_b   1.000
_cell.length_c   1.000
_cell.angle_alpha   90.00
_cell.angle_beta   90.00
_cell.angle_gamma   90.00
#
_symmetry.space_group_name_H-M   'P 1'
#
loop_
_entity.id
_entity.type
_entity.pdbx_description
1 polymer ?
#
loop_
_entity_poly.entity_id
_entity_poly.type
_entity_poly.pdbx_seq_one_letter_code
_entity_poly.pdbx_strand_id
1 'polypeptide(L)'
;MHDCVGFNGLSCAFDIHCYIYFHTLLNSLGKGDSPQVPIFVCTVAVPKVPCPLHIFEPRYRLMLRRCVKSGSRQFGMCVESDDPEKDFADYGTILNVETVHFLPDGRSIVHTVGGRRFHVISRSMVDGYHTATVEWVQDESVEDAEELKQLIALNKDGYVTLQSWFNQMTAEQRQCVTNAIGPVPAFKEDLQLLHDGPDWVWWVLAALPLQDKAKLIILGMTSMSERLKSVFRFLQLMLSLQGSPMDTSASAS
;
A
#
# COMPACT_ATOMS: atom_id res chain seq x y z
N MET A 1 -34.77 4.77 47.82
CA MET A 1 -33.88 3.72 48.34
C MET A 1 -33.87 2.58 47.35
N HIS A 2 -32.88 2.51 46.53
CA HIS A 2 -32.25 1.30 46.04
C HIS A 2 -31.06 1.71 45.15
N ASP A 3 -29.95 1.22 45.56
CA ASP A 3 -28.62 1.62 45.14
C ASP A 3 -28.30 1.20 43.70
N CYS A 4 -27.74 2.12 42.95
CA CYS A 4 -27.02 1.83 41.73
C CYS A 4 -25.56 1.49 42.07
N VAL A 5 -25.20 0.22 41.96
CA VAL A 5 -23.81 -0.25 42.10
C VAL A 5 -23.12 -0.05 40.76
N GLY A 6 -22.00 0.69 40.78
CA GLY A 6 -21.18 0.99 39.65
C GLY A 6 -20.39 -0.22 39.12
N PHE A 7 -20.29 -0.29 37.82
CA PHE A 7 -19.29 -1.11 37.11
C PHE A 7 -18.24 -0.17 36.55
N ASN A 8 -17.15 -0.02 37.30
CA ASN A 8 -15.93 0.60 36.81
C ASN A 8 -14.86 -0.46 36.49
N GLY A 9 -14.31 -0.38 35.31
CA GLY A 9 -12.92 -0.73 35.06
C GLY A 9 -12.58 -2.19 34.75
N LEU A 10 -12.93 -2.66 33.55
CA LEU A 10 -12.25 -3.81 32.91
C LEU A 10 -12.55 -3.77 31.39
N SER A 11 -11.89 -2.91 30.65
CA SER A 11 -12.16 -2.82 29.22
C SER A 11 -11.06 -2.20 28.37
N CYS A 12 -9.84 -2.58 28.44
CA CYS A 12 -8.89 -2.23 27.34
C CYS A 12 -7.79 -3.28 27.08
N ALA A 13 -7.52 -4.17 28.02
CA ALA A 13 -6.48 -5.18 27.85
C ALA A 13 -6.97 -6.47 27.14
N PHE A 14 -8.29 -6.70 27.13
CA PHE A 14 -8.87 -7.93 26.56
C PHE A 14 -8.99 -7.87 25.02
N ASP A 15 -9.17 -6.68 24.44
CA ASP A 15 -9.42 -6.53 23.01
C ASP A 15 -8.17 -6.73 22.14
N ILE A 16 -7.01 -6.27 22.59
CA ILE A 16 -5.75 -6.38 21.82
C ILE A 16 -5.27 -7.82 21.79
N HIS A 17 -5.36 -8.55 22.91
CA HIS A 17 -4.93 -9.95 22.98
C HIS A 17 -5.89 -10.87 22.21
N CYS A 18 -7.18 -10.60 22.26
CA CYS A 18 -8.19 -11.29 21.49
C CYS A 18 -8.03 -11.02 19.98
N TYR A 19 -7.74 -9.78 19.59
CA TYR A 19 -7.47 -9.41 18.21
C TYR A 19 -6.20 -10.06 17.67
N ILE A 20 -5.10 -10.07 18.43
CA ILE A 20 -3.85 -10.74 18.07
C ILE A 20 -4.06 -12.26 18.01
N TYR A 21 -4.76 -12.85 18.98
CA TYR A 21 -5.04 -14.28 19.00
C TYR A 21 -5.96 -14.70 17.84
N PHE A 22 -6.99 -13.92 17.53
CA PHE A 22 -7.89 -14.17 16.41
C PHE A 22 -7.17 -14.00 15.07
N HIS A 23 -6.29 -12.99 14.93
CA HIS A 23 -5.45 -12.79 13.75
C HIS A 23 -4.39 -13.90 13.59
N THR A 24 -3.82 -14.38 14.69
CA THR A 24 -2.87 -15.51 14.69
C THR A 24 -3.59 -16.82 14.37
N LEU A 25 -4.81 -17.01 14.88
CA LEU A 25 -5.64 -18.20 14.56
C LEU A 25 -6.07 -18.19 13.08
N LEU A 26 -6.46 -17.03 12.54
CA LEU A 26 -6.79 -16.91 11.12
C LEU A 26 -5.56 -17.17 10.22
N ASN A 27 -4.37 -16.77 10.66
CA ASN A 27 -3.12 -17.05 9.94
C ASN A 27 -2.66 -18.51 10.09
N SER A 28 -3.03 -19.21 11.18
CA SER A 28 -2.67 -20.62 11.40
C SER A 28 -3.66 -21.60 10.73
N LEU A 29 -4.89 -21.18 10.48
CA LEU A 29 -5.88 -21.97 9.72
C LEU A 29 -5.63 -21.93 8.20
N GLY A 30 -4.73 -21.05 7.73
CA GLY A 30 -4.38 -20.84 6.31
C GLY A 30 -3.23 -21.68 5.77
N LYS A 31 -2.78 -22.73 6.46
CA LYS A 31 -1.80 -23.69 5.92
C LYS A 31 -2.48 -24.81 5.12
N GLY A 32 -3.07 -24.48 3.97
CA GLY A 32 -3.68 -25.51 3.13
C GLY A 32 -4.06 -25.06 1.72
N ASP A 33 -4.64 -23.88 1.57
CA ASP A 33 -5.03 -23.38 0.24
C ASP A 33 -4.58 -21.93 0.06
N SER A 34 -3.67 -21.71 -0.90
CA SER A 34 -3.30 -20.36 -1.32
C SER A 34 -4.55 -19.65 -1.86
N PRO A 35 -4.90 -18.45 -1.35
CA PRO A 35 -6.16 -17.81 -1.70
C PRO A 35 -6.22 -17.45 -3.17
N GLN A 36 -7.39 -17.70 -3.78
CA GLN A 36 -7.68 -17.24 -5.12
C GLN A 36 -8.26 -15.82 -5.08
N VAL A 37 -7.62 -14.90 -5.77
CA VAL A 37 -7.93 -13.46 -5.76
C VAL A 37 -8.32 -13.00 -7.16
N PRO A 38 -9.46 -12.29 -7.35
CA PRO A 38 -9.75 -11.58 -8.61
C PRO A 38 -8.75 -10.45 -8.82
N ILE A 39 -8.21 -10.31 -10.03
CA ILE A 39 -7.16 -9.35 -10.36
C ILE A 39 -7.69 -8.25 -11.29
N PHE A 40 -7.46 -7.01 -10.89
CA PHE A 40 -7.63 -5.83 -11.73
C PHE A 40 -6.25 -5.42 -12.26
N VAL A 41 -6.06 -5.47 -13.57
CA VAL A 41 -4.79 -5.10 -14.20
C VAL A 41 -4.86 -3.64 -14.61
N CYS A 42 -4.06 -2.77 -13.96
CA CYS A 42 -4.09 -1.33 -14.23
C CYS A 42 -2.80 -0.62 -13.81
N THR A 43 -2.44 -0.61 -12.51
CA THR A 43 -1.33 0.18 -11.97
C THR A 43 -0.69 -0.51 -10.76
N VAL A 44 0.41 0.03 -10.28
CA VAL A 44 1.02 -0.40 -9.01
C VAL A 44 0.34 0.32 -7.86
N ALA A 45 -0.51 -0.40 -7.12
CA ALA A 45 -1.02 0.06 -5.84
C ALA A 45 -0.07 -0.36 -4.71
N VAL A 46 -0.04 0.42 -3.63
CA VAL A 46 0.83 0.17 -2.48
C VAL A 46 0.04 0.15 -1.17
N PRO A 47 0.53 -0.52 -0.12
CA PRO A 47 -0.14 -0.60 1.18
C PRO A 47 -0.50 0.76 1.77
N LYS A 48 -1.65 0.85 2.45
CA LYS A 48 -2.12 2.03 3.22
C LYS A 48 -2.42 3.30 2.41
N VAL A 49 -2.21 3.29 1.10
CA VAL A 49 -2.42 4.45 0.24
C VAL A 49 -3.77 4.34 -0.48
N PRO A 50 -4.57 5.42 -0.54
CA PRO A 50 -5.77 5.48 -1.36
C PRO A 50 -5.47 5.20 -2.84
N CYS A 51 -6.35 4.42 -3.48
CA CYS A 51 -6.29 4.12 -4.91
C CYS A 51 -7.70 4.25 -5.50
N PRO A 52 -8.16 5.47 -5.82
CA PRO A 52 -9.49 5.67 -6.41
C PRO A 52 -9.51 5.15 -7.85
N LEU A 53 -10.59 4.43 -8.21
CA LEU A 53 -10.73 3.78 -9.50
C LEU A 53 -12.02 4.22 -10.19
N HIS A 54 -11.93 4.38 -11.51
CA HIS A 54 -13.08 4.50 -12.39
C HIS A 54 -13.22 3.22 -13.21
N ILE A 55 -14.20 2.39 -12.87
CA ILE A 55 -14.41 1.07 -13.48
C ILE A 55 -15.50 1.19 -14.54
N PHE A 56 -15.12 0.99 -15.82
CA PHE A 56 -16.00 1.09 -16.98
C PHE A 56 -16.05 -0.18 -17.84
N GLU A 57 -14.99 -0.99 -17.86
CA GLU A 57 -14.92 -2.21 -18.64
C GLU A 57 -15.91 -3.27 -18.12
N PRO A 58 -16.67 -3.94 -19.00
CA PRO A 58 -17.69 -4.93 -18.60
C PRO A 58 -17.15 -6.03 -17.68
N ARG A 59 -15.94 -6.56 -17.96
CA ARG A 59 -15.29 -7.61 -17.17
C ARG A 59 -15.01 -7.16 -15.73
N TYR A 60 -14.50 -5.95 -15.53
CA TYR A 60 -14.22 -5.42 -14.19
C TYR A 60 -15.49 -4.93 -13.47
N ARG A 61 -16.50 -4.50 -14.20
CA ARG A 61 -17.84 -4.23 -13.62
C ARG A 61 -18.47 -5.50 -13.04
N LEU A 62 -18.30 -6.65 -13.74
CA LEU A 62 -18.75 -7.96 -13.24
C LEU A 62 -17.96 -8.37 -12.00
N MET A 63 -16.62 -8.28 -12.06
CA MET A 63 -15.72 -8.56 -10.94
C MET A 63 -16.11 -7.76 -9.69
N LEU A 64 -16.25 -6.43 -9.81
CA LEU A 64 -16.64 -5.56 -8.70
C LEU A 64 -17.99 -5.94 -8.08
N ARG A 65 -19.03 -6.20 -8.92
CA ARG A 65 -20.34 -6.63 -8.41
C ARG A 65 -20.25 -7.92 -7.61
N ARG A 66 -19.43 -8.87 -8.05
CA ARG A 66 -19.18 -10.13 -7.32
C ARG A 66 -18.48 -9.88 -5.98
N CYS A 67 -17.45 -9.04 -5.97
CA CYS A 67 -16.74 -8.66 -4.72
C CYS A 67 -17.68 -8.00 -3.71
N VAL A 68 -18.55 -7.10 -4.16
CA VAL A 68 -19.52 -6.44 -3.28
C VAL A 68 -20.61 -7.43 -2.82
N LYS A 69 -21.15 -8.25 -3.73
CA LYS A 69 -22.21 -9.20 -3.41
C LYS A 69 -21.76 -10.33 -2.48
N SER A 70 -20.53 -10.81 -2.63
CA SER A 70 -19.95 -11.83 -1.75
C SER A 70 -19.59 -11.31 -0.36
N GLY A 71 -19.53 -9.99 -0.18
CA GLY A 71 -19.10 -9.35 1.06
C GLY A 71 -17.57 -9.31 1.24
N SER A 72 -16.77 -9.91 0.34
CA SER A 72 -15.30 -9.88 0.42
C SER A 72 -14.74 -8.46 0.36
N ARG A 73 -15.37 -7.60 -0.50
CA ARG A 73 -14.97 -6.21 -0.73
C ARG A 73 -13.45 -6.04 -0.96
N GLN A 74 -12.83 -7.04 -1.61
CA GLN A 74 -11.40 -7.07 -1.86
C GLN A 74 -11.13 -7.64 -3.26
N PHE A 75 -10.10 -7.10 -3.93
CA PHE A 75 -9.52 -7.64 -5.16
C PHE A 75 -8.05 -7.24 -5.24
N GLY A 76 -7.26 -7.98 -6.02
CA GLY A 76 -5.86 -7.68 -6.25
C GLY A 76 -5.70 -6.63 -7.34
N MET A 77 -4.77 -5.70 -7.13
CA MET A 77 -4.30 -4.76 -8.14
C MET A 77 -2.90 -5.20 -8.60
N CYS A 78 -2.75 -5.41 -9.90
CA CYS A 78 -1.47 -5.61 -10.56
C CYS A 78 -1.32 -4.65 -11.73
N VAL A 79 -0.09 -4.37 -12.13
CA VAL A 79 0.23 -3.71 -13.40
C VAL A 79 0.44 -4.77 -14.48
N GLU A 80 0.34 -4.38 -15.73
CA GLU A 80 0.70 -5.22 -16.88
C GLU A 80 2.15 -5.70 -16.76
N SER A 81 2.45 -6.91 -17.21
CA SER A 81 3.79 -7.47 -17.14
C SER A 81 4.65 -6.98 -18.31
N ASP A 82 5.93 -6.74 -18.05
CA ASP A 82 6.95 -6.56 -19.12
C ASP A 82 7.30 -7.88 -19.80
N ASP A 83 6.98 -9.03 -19.20
CA ASP A 83 7.16 -10.36 -19.74
C ASP A 83 5.96 -10.72 -20.64
N PRO A 84 6.16 -10.92 -21.95
CA PRO A 84 5.07 -11.20 -22.89
C PRO A 84 4.35 -12.53 -22.63
N GLU A 85 4.92 -13.42 -21.84
CA GLU A 85 4.27 -14.68 -21.44
C GLU A 85 3.34 -14.52 -20.22
N LYS A 86 3.29 -13.34 -19.62
CA LYS A 86 2.50 -13.06 -18.42
C LYS A 86 1.54 -11.90 -18.66
N ASP A 87 0.28 -12.11 -18.37
CA ASP A 87 -0.75 -11.07 -18.51
C ASP A 87 -0.59 -9.89 -17.53
N PHE A 88 0.06 -10.13 -16.37
CA PHE A 88 0.28 -9.13 -15.32
C PHE A 88 1.48 -9.51 -14.45
N ALA A 89 1.98 -8.53 -13.70
CA ALA A 89 3.17 -8.64 -12.87
C ALA A 89 3.05 -9.70 -11.77
N ASP A 90 4.20 -10.20 -11.28
CA ASP A 90 4.27 -11.24 -10.24
C ASP A 90 3.93 -10.71 -8.84
N TYR A 91 4.00 -9.41 -8.62
CA TYR A 91 3.67 -8.78 -7.34
C TYR A 91 2.49 -7.83 -7.48
N GLY A 92 1.67 -7.77 -6.44
CA GLY A 92 0.53 -6.87 -6.38
C GLY A 92 0.11 -6.54 -4.95
N THR A 93 -0.93 -5.72 -4.85
CA THR A 93 -1.50 -5.28 -3.58
C THR A 93 -3.00 -5.54 -3.59
N ILE A 94 -3.53 -6.10 -2.50
CA ILE A 94 -4.98 -6.19 -2.30
C ILE A 94 -5.53 -4.77 -2.14
N LEU A 95 -6.58 -4.46 -2.84
CA LEU A 95 -7.37 -3.26 -2.62
C LEU A 95 -8.59 -3.58 -1.77
N ASN A 96 -8.74 -2.86 -0.66
CA ASN A 96 -9.91 -2.89 0.19
C ASN A 96 -10.92 -1.85 -0.33
N VAL A 97 -12.11 -2.28 -0.71
CA VAL A 97 -13.17 -1.42 -1.22
C VAL A 97 -13.88 -0.73 -0.07
N GLU A 98 -13.71 0.57 0.06
CA GLU A 98 -14.38 1.39 1.08
C GLU A 98 -15.78 1.82 0.63
N THR A 99 -15.87 2.49 -0.53
CA THR A 99 -17.14 2.95 -1.09
C THR A 99 -17.23 2.67 -2.58
N VAL A 100 -18.46 2.43 -3.05
CA VAL A 100 -18.77 2.23 -4.49
C VAL A 100 -19.94 3.11 -4.84
N HIS A 101 -19.77 3.94 -5.87
CA HIS A 101 -20.82 4.73 -6.48
C HIS A 101 -21.11 4.16 -7.87
N PHE A 102 -22.25 3.46 -8.01
CA PHE A 102 -22.72 2.95 -9.29
C PHE A 102 -23.38 4.07 -10.07
N LEU A 103 -22.91 4.30 -11.30
CA LEU A 103 -23.46 5.30 -12.21
C LEU A 103 -24.60 4.70 -13.07
N PRO A 104 -25.55 5.53 -13.57
CA PRO A 104 -26.69 5.05 -14.37
C PRO A 104 -26.29 4.30 -15.66
N ASP A 105 -25.13 4.63 -16.23
CA ASP A 105 -24.58 3.96 -17.43
C ASP A 105 -23.84 2.66 -17.10
N GLY A 106 -23.83 2.27 -15.82
CA GLY A 106 -23.24 1.05 -15.32
C GLY A 106 -21.74 1.13 -15.02
N ARG A 107 -21.09 2.28 -15.24
CA ARG A 107 -19.75 2.56 -14.71
C ARG A 107 -19.80 2.68 -13.19
N SER A 108 -18.62 2.64 -12.55
CA SER A 108 -18.54 2.79 -11.09
C SER A 108 -17.34 3.64 -10.71
N ILE A 109 -17.51 4.52 -9.74
CA ILE A 109 -16.42 5.20 -9.03
C ILE A 109 -16.23 4.45 -7.72
N VAL A 110 -15.00 3.99 -7.50
CA VAL A 110 -14.68 3.12 -6.36
C VAL A 110 -13.55 3.75 -5.56
N HIS A 111 -13.78 3.97 -4.28
CA HIS A 111 -12.73 4.36 -3.35
C HIS A 111 -12.16 3.11 -2.71
N THR A 112 -10.87 2.92 -2.88
CA THR A 112 -10.13 1.78 -2.32
C THR A 112 -8.88 2.24 -1.61
N VAL A 113 -8.40 1.41 -0.68
CA VAL A 113 -7.12 1.61 0.01
C VAL A 113 -6.30 0.34 -0.12
N GLY A 114 -5.01 0.50 -0.38
CA GLY A 114 -4.06 -0.61 -0.45
C GLY A 114 -3.98 -1.38 0.88
N GLY A 115 -4.10 -2.69 0.78
CA GLY A 115 -3.99 -3.64 1.88
C GLY A 115 -2.70 -4.45 1.83
N ARG A 116 -2.82 -5.78 2.00
CA ARG A 116 -1.69 -6.71 2.02
C ARG A 116 -1.04 -6.83 0.64
N ARG A 117 0.28 -6.99 0.64
CA ARG A 117 1.06 -7.34 -0.54
C ARG A 117 0.94 -8.83 -0.83
N PHE A 118 1.04 -9.21 -2.09
CA PHE A 118 1.06 -10.61 -2.50
C PHE A 118 2.02 -10.88 -3.65
N HIS A 119 2.45 -12.12 -3.73
CA HIS A 119 3.16 -12.69 -4.87
C HIS A 119 2.24 -13.68 -5.60
N VAL A 120 2.26 -13.66 -6.91
CA VAL A 120 1.43 -14.49 -7.79
C VAL A 120 2.08 -15.86 -8.00
N ILE A 121 1.41 -16.92 -7.57
CA ILE A 121 1.85 -18.31 -7.78
C ILE A 121 1.34 -18.85 -9.11
N SER A 122 0.06 -18.61 -9.42
CA SER A 122 -0.53 -19.03 -10.68
C SER A 122 -1.57 -18.03 -11.17
N ARG A 123 -1.73 -17.97 -12.49
CA ARG A 123 -2.66 -17.10 -13.18
C ARG A 123 -3.77 -17.91 -13.83
N SER A 124 -4.99 -17.39 -13.80
CA SER A 124 -6.13 -17.95 -14.51
C SER A 124 -7.11 -16.85 -14.91
N MET A 125 -8.15 -17.23 -15.62
CA MET A 125 -9.17 -16.29 -16.09
C MET A 125 -10.56 -16.86 -15.80
N VAL A 126 -11.46 -16.01 -15.29
CA VAL A 126 -12.86 -16.36 -15.02
C VAL A 126 -13.77 -15.26 -15.58
N ASP A 127 -14.68 -15.63 -16.47
CA ASP A 127 -15.68 -14.72 -17.06
C ASP A 127 -15.09 -13.41 -17.60
N GLY A 128 -13.91 -13.50 -18.24
CA GLY A 128 -13.23 -12.41 -18.93
C GLY A 128 -12.37 -11.49 -18.05
N TYR A 129 -12.23 -11.74 -16.74
CA TYR A 129 -11.27 -11.07 -15.88
C TYR A 129 -10.26 -12.06 -15.29
N HIS A 130 -9.07 -11.55 -14.97
CA HIS A 130 -8.00 -12.37 -14.42
C HIS A 130 -8.26 -12.74 -12.96
N THR A 131 -7.79 -13.94 -12.59
CA THR A 131 -7.69 -14.40 -11.20
C THR A 131 -6.30 -14.95 -10.96
N ALA A 132 -5.83 -14.92 -9.72
CA ALA A 132 -4.55 -15.48 -9.34
C ALA A 132 -4.65 -16.27 -8.04
N THR A 133 -3.92 -17.36 -7.96
CA THR A 133 -3.55 -17.97 -6.68
C THR A 133 -2.34 -17.21 -6.16
N VAL A 134 -2.38 -16.75 -4.92
CA VAL A 134 -1.36 -15.87 -4.37
C VAL A 134 -0.80 -16.37 -3.06
N GLU A 135 0.40 -15.93 -2.72
CA GLU A 135 0.98 -16.00 -1.38
C GLU A 135 1.19 -14.58 -0.82
N TRP A 136 1.05 -14.45 0.50
CA TRP A 136 1.20 -13.15 1.15
C TRP A 136 2.67 -12.79 1.30
N VAL A 137 3.03 -11.59 0.86
CA VAL A 137 4.35 -11.00 1.12
C VAL A 137 4.30 -10.29 2.45
N GLN A 138 5.22 -10.64 3.34
CA GLN A 138 5.40 -10.03 4.66
C GLN A 138 6.86 -9.70 4.87
N ASP A 139 7.12 -8.70 5.71
CA ASP A 139 8.50 -8.37 6.09
C ASP A 139 9.07 -9.45 7.01
N GLU A 140 10.34 -9.70 6.85
CA GLU A 140 11.13 -10.50 7.77
C GLU A 140 11.25 -9.78 9.12
N SER A 141 11.16 -10.56 10.21
CA SER A 141 11.36 -10.01 11.56
C SER A 141 12.83 -9.61 11.77
N VAL A 142 13.04 -8.45 12.34
CA VAL A 142 14.38 -8.00 12.73
C VAL A 142 14.64 -8.45 14.16
N GLU A 143 15.51 -9.46 14.33
CA GLU A 143 15.85 -10.04 15.65
C GLU A 143 17.11 -9.41 16.26
N ASP A 144 18.03 -8.91 15.42
CA ASP A 144 19.26 -8.26 15.89
C ASP A 144 18.97 -6.86 16.44
N ALA A 145 19.35 -6.64 17.71
CA ALA A 145 19.14 -5.38 18.42
C ALA A 145 19.93 -4.21 17.81
N GLU A 146 21.10 -4.46 17.24
CA GLU A 146 21.90 -3.41 16.60
C GLU A 146 21.33 -3.04 15.23
N GLU A 147 20.85 -4.04 14.46
CA GLU A 147 20.13 -3.80 13.21
C GLU A 147 18.84 -3.01 13.46
N LEU A 148 18.06 -3.37 14.48
CA LEU A 148 16.85 -2.66 14.86
C LEU A 148 17.14 -1.20 15.21
N LYS A 149 18.22 -0.93 15.95
CA LYS A 149 18.62 0.43 16.32
C LYS A 149 19.00 1.27 15.08
N GLN A 150 19.73 0.68 14.13
CA GLN A 150 20.07 1.32 12.86
C GLN A 150 18.80 1.59 12.02
N LEU A 151 17.85 0.66 12.02
CA LEU A 151 16.60 0.78 11.33
C LEU A 151 15.71 1.91 11.90
N ILE A 152 15.66 2.04 13.22
CA ILE A 152 14.96 3.14 13.90
C ILE A 152 15.58 4.49 13.54
N ALA A 153 16.91 4.59 13.52
CA ALA A 153 17.60 5.81 13.10
C ALA A 153 17.29 6.15 11.64
N LEU A 154 17.37 5.16 10.75
CA LEU A 154 17.04 5.32 9.32
C LEU A 154 15.58 5.73 9.09
N ASN A 155 14.64 5.16 9.86
CA ASN A 155 13.23 5.54 9.82
C ASN A 155 13.04 7.02 10.18
N LYS A 156 13.69 7.49 11.23
CA LYS A 156 13.63 8.90 11.65
C LYS A 156 14.23 9.83 10.61
N ASP A 157 15.43 9.53 10.13
CA ASP A 157 16.13 10.36 9.13
C ASP A 157 15.36 10.40 7.82
N GLY A 158 14.81 9.27 7.39
CA GLY A 158 13.96 9.18 6.20
C GLY A 158 12.69 10.02 6.31
N TYR A 159 12.04 10.01 7.47
CA TYR A 159 10.85 10.82 7.70
C TYR A 159 11.15 12.33 7.73
N VAL A 160 12.25 12.75 8.35
CA VAL A 160 12.71 14.15 8.31
C VAL A 160 13.00 14.59 6.87
N THR A 161 13.62 13.71 6.10
CA THR A 161 13.91 13.96 4.68
C THR A 161 12.64 14.07 3.85
N LEU A 162 11.64 13.22 4.10
CA LEU A 162 10.30 13.32 3.50
C LEU A 162 9.67 14.68 3.79
N GLN A 163 9.68 15.11 5.06
CA GLN A 163 9.12 16.41 5.45
C GLN A 163 9.82 17.56 4.73
N SER A 164 11.15 17.51 4.62
CA SER A 164 11.94 18.52 3.90
C SER A 164 11.55 18.56 2.42
N TRP A 165 11.47 17.41 1.75
CA TRP A 165 11.05 17.30 0.36
C TRP A 165 9.63 17.83 0.14
N PHE A 166 8.68 17.42 0.97
CA PHE A 166 7.28 17.84 0.86
C PHE A 166 7.11 19.36 1.10
N ASN A 167 7.87 19.93 2.05
CA ASN A 167 7.84 21.36 2.35
C ASN A 167 8.46 22.24 1.24
N GLN A 168 9.36 21.70 0.42
CA GLN A 168 9.90 22.42 -0.74
C GLN A 168 8.92 22.51 -1.92
N MET A 169 7.86 21.71 -1.92
CA MET A 169 6.80 21.81 -2.95
C MET A 169 6.00 23.11 -2.79
N THR A 170 5.46 23.62 -3.90
CA THR A 170 4.48 24.72 -3.84
C THR A 170 3.20 24.26 -3.14
N ALA A 171 2.37 25.21 -2.72
CA ALA A 171 1.08 24.91 -2.11
C ALA A 171 0.19 24.08 -3.04
N GLU A 172 0.18 24.40 -4.33
CA GLU A 172 -0.59 23.70 -5.37
C GLU A 172 -0.10 22.27 -5.54
N GLN A 173 1.24 22.05 -5.58
CA GLN A 173 1.83 20.72 -5.68
C GLN A 173 1.46 19.85 -4.47
N ARG A 174 1.62 20.41 -3.25
CA ARG A 174 1.21 19.70 -2.01
C ARG A 174 -0.26 19.33 -2.03
N GLN A 175 -1.12 20.26 -2.45
CA GLN A 175 -2.55 20.01 -2.54
C GLN A 175 -2.88 18.92 -3.56
N CYS A 176 -2.23 18.94 -4.72
CA CYS A 176 -2.40 17.93 -5.77
C CYS A 176 -2.03 16.52 -5.26
N VAL A 177 -0.86 16.39 -4.64
CA VAL A 177 -0.41 15.11 -4.05
C VAL A 177 -1.36 14.65 -2.95
N THR A 178 -1.75 15.55 -2.03
CA THR A 178 -2.65 15.22 -0.93
C THR A 178 -4.04 14.80 -1.42
N ASN A 179 -4.55 15.43 -2.47
CA ASN A 179 -5.83 15.04 -3.07
C ASN A 179 -5.77 13.68 -3.76
N ALA A 180 -4.61 13.32 -4.33
CA ALA A 180 -4.43 12.06 -5.07
C ALA A 180 -4.24 10.86 -4.13
N ILE A 181 -3.39 10.97 -3.12
CA ILE A 181 -2.95 9.84 -2.29
C ILE A 181 -3.13 10.05 -0.78
N GLY A 182 -3.80 11.12 -0.37
CA GLY A 182 -4.01 11.47 1.04
C GLY A 182 -2.86 12.27 1.64
N PRO A 183 -3.03 12.73 2.90
CA PRO A 183 -2.01 13.50 3.62
C PRO A 183 -0.79 12.64 3.95
N VAL A 184 0.34 13.29 4.22
CA VAL A 184 1.55 12.62 4.72
C VAL A 184 1.20 11.87 6.01
N PRO A 185 1.45 10.54 6.11
CA PRO A 185 1.16 9.77 7.31
C PRO A 185 1.96 10.26 8.51
N ALA A 186 1.39 10.08 9.71
CA ALA A 186 2.09 10.40 10.95
C ALA A 186 3.31 9.49 11.16
N PHE A 187 4.35 10.04 11.78
CA PHE A 187 5.53 9.27 12.15
C PHE A 187 5.19 8.21 13.22
N LYS A 188 5.70 7.00 13.04
CA LYS A 188 5.57 5.89 13.99
C LYS A 188 6.97 5.43 14.39
N GLU A 189 7.26 5.45 15.70
CA GLU A 189 8.57 5.05 16.22
C GLU A 189 8.73 3.53 16.31
N ASP A 190 7.67 2.84 16.71
CA ASP A 190 7.70 1.40 16.94
C ASP A 190 7.58 0.62 15.64
N LEU A 191 8.72 0.23 15.09
CA LEU A 191 8.81 -0.54 13.86
C LEU A 191 8.46 -2.02 14.03
N GLN A 192 8.58 -2.58 15.25
CA GLN A 192 8.31 -3.99 15.50
C GLN A 192 6.82 -4.33 15.38
N LEU A 193 5.94 -3.33 15.56
CA LEU A 193 4.50 -3.50 15.38
C LEU A 193 4.03 -3.35 13.92
N LEU A 194 4.94 -3.02 12.99
CA LEU A 194 4.61 -2.71 11.61
C LEU A 194 5.00 -3.85 10.67
N HIS A 195 4.08 -4.76 10.40
CA HIS A 195 4.30 -5.95 9.55
C HIS A 195 4.74 -5.64 8.10
N ASP A 196 4.48 -4.44 7.60
CA ASP A 196 4.85 -3.97 6.27
C ASP A 196 5.69 -2.68 6.34
N GLY A 197 6.32 -2.40 7.49
CA GLY A 197 7.09 -1.18 7.72
C GLY A 197 6.25 0.09 7.84
N PRO A 198 6.91 1.26 7.92
CA PRO A 198 6.24 2.53 8.16
C PRO A 198 5.34 2.96 6.99
N ASP A 199 4.15 3.48 7.29
CA ASP A 199 3.16 3.92 6.29
C ASP A 199 3.72 5.03 5.36
N TRP A 200 4.61 5.89 5.87
CA TRP A 200 5.21 6.96 5.09
C TRP A 200 6.08 6.46 3.93
N VAL A 201 6.67 5.28 4.05
CA VAL A 201 7.48 4.65 2.99
C VAL A 201 6.61 4.34 1.77
N TRP A 202 5.43 3.78 2.01
CA TRP A 202 4.45 3.48 0.97
C TRP A 202 3.86 4.74 0.36
N TRP A 203 3.59 5.76 1.19
CA TRP A 203 3.12 7.05 0.74
C TRP A 203 4.15 7.72 -0.20
N VAL A 204 5.43 7.70 0.16
CA VAL A 204 6.52 8.21 -0.69
C VAL A 204 6.58 7.44 -2.00
N LEU A 205 6.49 6.10 -1.96
CA LEU A 205 6.53 5.27 -3.16
C LEU A 205 5.38 5.58 -4.13
N ALA A 206 4.21 5.94 -3.60
CA ALA A 206 3.09 6.39 -4.40
C ALA A 206 3.29 7.81 -4.96
N ALA A 207 3.87 8.73 -4.17
CA ALA A 207 4.08 10.12 -4.53
C ALA A 207 5.19 10.34 -5.56
N LEU A 208 6.24 9.49 -5.54
CA LEU A 208 7.38 9.63 -6.42
C LEU A 208 7.05 9.22 -7.87
N PRO A 209 7.53 9.98 -8.88
CA PRO A 209 7.35 9.66 -10.29
C PRO A 209 8.29 8.54 -10.76
N LEU A 210 8.23 7.38 -10.08
CA LEU A 210 9.00 6.21 -10.42
C LEU A 210 8.29 5.36 -11.47
N GLN A 211 9.07 4.71 -12.32
CA GLN A 211 8.57 3.69 -13.24
C GLN A 211 7.97 2.51 -12.46
N ASP A 212 6.95 1.87 -13.01
CA ASP A 212 6.27 0.74 -12.38
C ASP A 212 7.21 -0.41 -12.01
N LYS A 213 8.20 -0.69 -12.84
CA LYS A 213 9.24 -1.68 -12.55
C LYS A 213 10.01 -1.40 -11.25
N ALA A 214 10.38 -0.15 -11.01
CA ALA A 214 11.05 0.24 -9.77
C ALA A 214 10.12 0.10 -8.56
N LYS A 215 8.84 0.49 -8.72
CA LYS A 215 7.82 0.33 -7.69
C LYS A 215 7.56 -1.15 -7.36
N LEU A 216 7.51 -2.03 -8.38
CA LEU A 216 7.33 -3.47 -8.20
C LEU A 216 8.50 -4.13 -7.44
N ILE A 217 9.75 -3.73 -7.74
CA ILE A 217 10.92 -4.22 -7.00
C ILE A 217 10.78 -3.88 -5.51
N ILE A 218 10.42 -2.65 -5.19
CA ILE A 218 10.24 -2.21 -3.80
C ILE A 218 9.03 -2.90 -3.14
N LEU A 219 7.95 -3.10 -3.89
CA LEU A 219 6.74 -3.79 -3.41
C LEU A 219 7.03 -5.23 -3.02
N GLY A 220 7.90 -5.93 -3.79
CA GLY A 220 8.28 -7.32 -3.55
C GLY A 220 9.33 -7.52 -2.43
N MET A 221 9.97 -6.46 -1.92
CA MET A 221 10.99 -6.58 -0.88
C MET A 221 10.39 -7.09 0.44
N THR A 222 11.04 -8.09 1.04
CA THR A 222 10.72 -8.61 2.38
C THR A 222 11.61 -8.01 3.47
N SER A 223 12.77 -7.44 3.09
CA SER A 223 13.63 -6.71 4.01
C SER A 223 13.15 -5.27 4.18
N MET A 224 12.67 -4.94 5.39
CA MET A 224 12.30 -3.57 5.77
C MET A 224 13.50 -2.62 5.64
N SER A 225 14.70 -3.07 6.01
CA SER A 225 15.94 -2.29 5.93
C SER A 225 16.26 -1.89 4.48
N GLU A 226 16.22 -2.84 3.54
CA GLU A 226 16.50 -2.56 2.14
C GLU A 226 15.44 -1.66 1.50
N ARG A 227 14.18 -1.85 1.86
CA ARG A 227 13.09 -0.99 1.39
C ARG A 227 13.24 0.44 1.88
N LEU A 228 13.52 0.65 3.19
CA LEU A 228 13.77 1.98 3.76
C LEU A 228 14.96 2.66 3.10
N LYS A 229 16.09 1.96 2.95
CA LYS A 229 17.29 2.48 2.27
C LYS A 229 16.98 2.90 0.84
N SER A 230 16.23 2.09 0.11
CA SER A 230 15.88 2.37 -1.29
C SER A 230 15.01 3.62 -1.41
N VAL A 231 13.94 3.73 -0.62
CA VAL A 231 13.04 4.90 -0.65
C VAL A 231 13.77 6.16 -0.15
N PHE A 232 14.62 6.04 0.87
CA PHE A 232 15.43 7.14 1.36
C PHE A 232 16.39 7.71 0.29
N ARG A 233 17.06 6.83 -0.46
CA ARG A 233 17.92 7.24 -1.59
C ARG A 233 17.15 7.98 -2.67
N PHE A 234 15.94 7.54 -3.01
CA PHE A 234 15.09 8.25 -3.96
C PHE A 234 14.69 9.63 -3.45
N LEU A 235 14.33 9.77 -2.18
CA LEU A 235 14.02 11.07 -1.59
C LEU A 235 15.23 12.03 -1.63
N GLN A 236 16.41 11.54 -1.30
CA GLN A 236 17.66 12.34 -1.37
C GLN A 236 17.95 12.81 -2.81
N LEU A 237 17.75 11.92 -3.78
CA LEU A 237 17.91 12.27 -5.20
C LEU A 237 16.91 13.37 -5.61
N MET A 238 15.65 13.25 -5.21
CA MET A 238 14.63 14.26 -5.53
C MET A 238 14.94 15.61 -4.91
N LEU A 239 15.44 15.63 -3.68
CA LEU A 239 15.90 16.87 -3.03
C LEU A 239 17.07 17.51 -3.77
N SER A 240 18.04 16.72 -4.21
CA SER A 240 19.21 17.23 -4.95
C SER A 240 18.82 17.85 -6.31
N LEU A 241 17.85 17.26 -6.99
CA LEU A 241 17.34 17.75 -8.28
C LEU A 241 16.56 19.07 -8.14
N GLN A 242 15.87 19.28 -7.03
CA GLN A 242 15.14 20.53 -6.77
C GLN A 242 16.05 21.67 -6.31
N GLY A 243 17.23 21.36 -5.74
CA GLY A 243 18.22 22.35 -5.26
C GLY A 243 19.17 22.89 -6.33
N SER A 244 19.16 22.37 -7.56
CA SER A 244 19.98 22.90 -8.65
C SER A 244 19.26 24.08 -9.33
N PRO A 245 19.79 25.32 -9.28
CA PRO A 245 19.22 26.41 -10.04
C PRO A 245 19.30 26.07 -11.53
N MET A 246 18.19 26.18 -12.25
CA MET A 246 18.23 26.20 -13.71
C MET A 246 19.13 27.40 -14.14
N ASP A 247 20.30 27.09 -14.66
CA ASP A 247 21.12 28.11 -15.38
C ASP A 247 20.31 28.63 -16.57
N THR A 248 19.58 29.70 -16.36
CA THR A 248 18.98 30.51 -17.41
C THR A 248 20.04 31.41 -18.01
N SER A 249 21.12 30.84 -18.55
CA SER A 249 22.12 31.55 -19.31
C SER A 249 22.33 30.90 -20.66
N ALA A 250 21.34 31.04 -21.56
CA ALA A 250 21.58 30.87 -23.00
C ALA A 250 20.47 31.55 -23.80
N SER A 251 20.57 32.86 -24.02
CA SER A 251 20.22 33.48 -25.29
C SER A 251 20.28 35.01 -25.19
N ALA A 252 21.45 35.53 -25.31
CA ALA A 252 21.65 36.91 -25.77
C ALA A 252 22.94 36.94 -26.62
N SER A 253 22.80 36.67 -27.90
CA SER A 253 23.72 37.10 -28.94
C SER A 253 22.99 37.04 -30.28
#